data_66294ea380c0170eb4b6eb13a76dbdc3
#
_entry.id   66294ea380c0170eb4b6eb13a76dbdc3
#
_cell.length_a   1.000
_cell.length_b   1.000
_cell.length_c   1.000
_cell.angle_alpha   90.00
_cell.angle_beta   90.00
_cell.angle_gamma   90.00
#
_symmetry.space_group_name_H-M   'P 1'
#
loop_
_entity.id
_entity.type
_entity.pdbx_description
1 polymer ?
#
loop_
_entity_poly.entity_id
_entity_poly.type
_entity_poly.pdbx_seq_one_letter_code
_entity_poly.pdbx_strand_id
1 'polypeptide(L)'
;MEYHGTRLPARARRPEPSWPTVIATTLRLWFERHPVAGRKGTRGRRVTVAAAAVGAAALGAGVTLAIVGHTATSARVGAPPSAVPSAAASAGSTGALGASAATRTAAASWIAGQVASSAVVACDPAMCAALQADGLAATRLLVLRTAAADPLGSDLVVATAAVRNQFGSRLEGVYAPAVIASFGSGPGRIDVRAIAPDGTAAYRSAIAADRRSRISAGTQLLRNSRISVAAGARAALSTGDVDPRLLLMLAALAVEQPVRISGFGDPSPGAGQAVPLRSAQLATLRSGPQAEPSLRMMLSFIEAQQQPFLPLRASLISTSALTVEYAAPGPLGLLSGP
;
A
#
# COMPACT_ATOMS: atom_id res chain seq x y z
N MET A 1 23.29 60.22 10.35
CA MET A 1 23.67 59.13 9.43
C MET A 1 22.46 58.23 9.25
N GLU A 2 21.66 58.46 8.18
CA GLU A 2 20.45 57.69 7.92
C GLU A 2 20.81 56.52 7.00
N TYR A 3 20.52 55.28 7.47
CA TYR A 3 20.69 54.06 6.69
C TYR A 3 19.50 53.90 5.72
N HIS A 4 19.70 54.20 4.45
CA HIS A 4 18.77 53.87 3.37
C HIS A 4 18.83 52.34 3.11
N GLY A 5 17.87 51.60 3.68
CA GLY A 5 17.62 50.17 3.42
C GLY A 5 17.04 49.97 2.01
N THR A 6 17.84 49.51 1.06
CA THR A 6 17.41 49.13 -0.30
C THR A 6 16.48 47.89 -0.22
N ARG A 7 15.19 48.09 -0.43
CA ARG A 7 14.20 46.98 -0.57
C ARG A 7 14.50 46.24 -1.88
N LEU A 8 14.86 44.97 -1.75
CA LEU A 8 14.94 44.06 -2.90
C LEU A 8 13.56 43.87 -3.52
N PRO A 9 13.43 43.87 -4.87
CA PRO A 9 12.15 43.68 -5.53
C PRO A 9 11.61 42.27 -5.23
N ALA A 10 10.33 42.18 -4.86
CA ALA A 10 9.63 40.94 -4.63
C ALA A 10 9.68 40.08 -5.91
N ARG A 11 10.31 38.90 -5.80
CA ARG A 11 10.36 37.92 -6.88
C ARG A 11 8.95 37.54 -7.27
N ALA A 12 8.50 37.91 -8.48
CA ALA A 12 7.22 37.51 -9.05
C ALA A 12 7.11 35.97 -8.99
N ARG A 13 6.16 35.45 -8.23
CA ARG A 13 5.83 34.01 -8.22
C ARG A 13 5.39 33.64 -9.62
N ARG A 14 6.11 32.73 -10.27
CA ARG A 14 5.65 32.11 -11.52
C ARG A 14 4.29 31.44 -11.23
N PRO A 15 3.28 31.61 -12.08
CA PRO A 15 2.02 30.92 -11.92
C PRO A 15 2.30 29.41 -11.96
N GLU A 16 1.86 28.71 -10.91
CA GLU A 16 1.94 27.24 -10.86
C GLU A 16 1.12 26.66 -12.01
N PRO A 17 1.66 25.71 -12.78
CA PRO A 17 0.92 25.09 -13.86
C PRO A 17 -0.35 24.43 -13.31
N SER A 18 -1.46 24.63 -13.96
CA SER A 18 -2.72 24.01 -13.55
C SER A 18 -2.61 22.49 -13.60
N TRP A 19 -3.20 21.80 -12.65
CA TRP A 19 -3.22 20.33 -12.56
C TRP A 19 -3.53 19.61 -13.89
N PRO A 20 -4.51 20.06 -14.71
CA PRO A 20 -4.75 19.49 -16.04
C PRO A 20 -3.53 19.58 -16.96
N THR A 21 -2.76 20.65 -16.86
CA THR A 21 -1.54 20.85 -17.68
C THR A 21 -0.42 19.91 -17.25
N VAL A 22 -0.26 19.64 -15.94
CA VAL A 22 0.74 18.68 -15.41
C VAL A 22 0.38 17.26 -15.84
N ILE A 23 -0.89 16.85 -15.69
CA ILE A 23 -1.38 15.53 -16.11
C ILE A 23 -1.22 15.37 -17.63
N ALA A 24 -1.64 16.36 -18.42
CA ALA A 24 -1.53 16.31 -19.87
C ALA A 24 -0.06 16.23 -20.34
N THR A 25 0.83 16.96 -19.68
CA THR A 25 2.28 16.94 -20.00
C THR A 25 2.91 15.61 -19.60
N THR A 26 2.57 15.06 -18.45
CA THR A 26 3.09 13.76 -17.99
C THR A 26 2.60 12.63 -18.89
N LEU A 27 1.31 12.63 -19.26
CA LEU A 27 0.73 11.68 -20.20
C LEU A 27 1.35 11.79 -21.60
N ARG A 28 1.54 13.02 -22.09
CA ARG A 28 2.18 13.26 -23.40
C ARG A 28 3.59 12.72 -23.43
N LEU A 29 4.41 13.00 -22.43
CA LEU A 29 5.77 12.47 -22.30
C LEU A 29 5.80 10.95 -22.19
N TRP A 30 4.79 10.37 -21.54
CA TRP A 30 4.63 8.92 -21.42
C TRP A 30 4.28 8.28 -22.78
N PHE A 31 3.33 8.84 -23.53
CA PHE A 31 2.98 8.38 -24.89
C PHE A 31 4.14 8.54 -25.90
N GLU A 32 4.93 9.59 -25.76
CA GLU A 32 6.13 9.80 -26.59
C GLU A 32 7.21 8.73 -26.32
N ARG A 33 7.29 8.23 -25.07
CA ARG A 33 8.24 7.18 -24.67
C ARG A 33 7.74 5.75 -24.92
N HIS A 34 6.43 5.56 -25.01
CA HIS A 34 5.81 4.24 -25.19
C HIS A 34 4.84 4.26 -26.40
N PRO A 35 5.36 4.24 -27.64
CA PRO A 35 4.48 4.17 -28.80
C PRO A 35 3.70 2.86 -28.74
N VAL A 36 2.38 2.98 -28.63
CA VAL A 36 1.44 1.84 -28.68
C VAL A 36 1.65 1.13 -30.02
N ALA A 37 2.23 -0.07 -29.96
CA ALA A 37 2.42 -0.93 -31.12
C ALA A 37 1.06 -1.43 -31.63
N GLY A 38 0.40 -0.65 -32.50
CA GLY A 38 -0.93 -0.98 -33.01
C GLY A 38 -1.35 -0.16 -34.21
N ARG A 39 -0.46 -0.02 -35.24
CA ARG A 39 -0.91 0.35 -36.57
C ARG A 39 -0.03 -0.36 -37.61
N LYS A 40 -0.51 -1.48 -38.15
CA LYS A 40 0.01 -2.06 -39.37
C LYS A 40 -0.25 -1.07 -40.51
N GLY A 41 0.82 -0.48 -41.02
CA GLY A 41 0.77 0.42 -42.18
C GLY A 41 2.18 0.69 -42.71
N THR A 42 2.65 -0.17 -43.60
CA THR A 42 3.59 0.01 -44.73
C THR A 42 4.76 0.98 -44.62
N ARG A 43 5.96 0.40 -44.89
CA ARG A 43 7.18 0.90 -45.52
C ARG A 43 8.16 1.75 -44.72
N GLY A 44 9.24 1.10 -44.32
CA GLY A 44 10.62 1.49 -44.70
C GLY A 44 11.29 2.61 -43.90
N ARG A 45 11.99 2.26 -42.83
CA ARG A 45 13.36 2.76 -42.61
C ARG A 45 13.98 2.08 -41.39
N ARG A 46 15.06 1.33 -41.64
CA ARG A 46 15.89 0.71 -40.58
C ARG A 46 16.67 1.81 -39.86
N VAL A 47 16.51 1.91 -38.53
CA VAL A 47 17.45 2.62 -37.67
C VAL A 47 17.92 1.62 -36.61
N THR A 48 19.18 1.26 -36.70
CA THR A 48 19.93 0.45 -35.74
C THR A 48 20.17 1.25 -34.48
N VAL A 49 19.68 0.78 -33.34
CA VAL A 49 20.06 1.31 -32.01
C VAL A 49 20.93 0.29 -31.32
N ALA A 50 22.18 0.69 -31.06
CA ALA A 50 23.17 -0.10 -30.34
C ALA A 50 22.82 -0.15 -28.84
N ALA A 51 22.77 -1.37 -28.28
CA ALA A 51 22.64 -1.60 -26.84
C ALA A 51 24.02 -1.55 -26.19
N ALA A 52 24.20 -0.66 -25.22
CA ALA A 52 25.35 -0.65 -24.33
C ALA A 52 25.01 -1.43 -23.05
N ALA A 53 25.67 -2.57 -22.86
CA ALA A 53 25.62 -3.35 -21.64
C ALA A 53 26.65 -2.79 -20.62
N VAL A 54 26.21 -2.47 -19.41
CA VAL A 54 27.10 -2.17 -18.28
C VAL A 54 27.02 -3.34 -17.30
N GLY A 55 28.14 -4.07 -17.18
CA GLY A 55 28.33 -5.14 -16.20
C GLY A 55 28.71 -4.59 -14.83
N ALA A 56 28.13 -5.14 -13.79
CA ALA A 56 28.55 -4.92 -12.41
C ALA A 56 29.11 -6.23 -11.83
N ALA A 57 30.36 -6.17 -11.39
CA ALA A 57 31.09 -7.28 -10.76
C ALA A 57 30.68 -7.43 -9.29
N ALA A 58 30.40 -8.66 -8.87
CA ALA A 58 30.20 -9.05 -7.48
C ALA A 58 31.51 -9.46 -6.85
N LEU A 59 31.88 -8.88 -5.70
CA LEU A 59 32.95 -9.36 -4.83
C LEU A 59 32.31 -10.02 -3.59
N GLY A 60 32.52 -11.30 -3.45
CA GLY A 60 32.15 -12.08 -2.27
C GLY A 60 33.20 -11.98 -1.18
N ALA A 61 32.78 -11.86 0.07
CA ALA A 61 33.59 -12.11 1.25
C ALA A 61 32.86 -13.10 2.16
N GLY A 62 33.41 -14.29 2.30
CA GLY A 62 32.94 -15.32 3.21
C GLY A 62 33.38 -15.04 4.65
N VAL A 63 32.48 -15.28 5.61
CA VAL A 63 32.78 -15.34 7.04
C VAL A 63 32.26 -16.66 7.57
N THR A 64 33.20 -17.49 7.97
CA THR A 64 32.98 -18.73 8.71
C THR A 64 32.77 -18.42 10.20
N LEU A 65 31.70 -18.89 10.79
CA LEU A 65 31.43 -18.78 12.23
C LEU A 65 31.52 -20.20 12.87
N ALA A 66 32.36 -20.30 13.86
CA ALA A 66 32.59 -21.50 14.65
C ALA A 66 31.46 -21.72 15.67
N ILE A 67 31.04 -22.98 15.79
CA ILE A 67 30.07 -23.44 16.80
C ILE A 67 30.85 -23.83 18.07
N VAL A 68 30.54 -23.18 19.18
CA VAL A 68 30.96 -23.58 20.52
C VAL A 68 29.75 -24.13 21.26
N GLY A 69 29.77 -25.42 21.51
CA GLY A 69 28.77 -26.10 22.33
C GLY A 69 29.00 -25.85 23.83
N HIS A 70 27.95 -25.60 24.55
CA HIS A 70 27.91 -25.62 26.02
C HIS A 70 26.88 -26.65 26.48
N THR A 71 27.36 -27.69 27.09
CA THR A 71 26.60 -28.69 27.86
C THR A 71 26.28 -28.08 29.24
N ALA A 72 25.03 -28.03 29.63
CA ALA A 72 24.60 -27.66 30.98
C ALA A 72 23.97 -28.86 31.68
N THR A 73 24.49 -29.15 32.82
CA THR A 73 24.23 -30.24 33.75
C THR A 73 22.85 -30.10 34.43
N SER A 74 22.12 -31.21 34.51
CA SER A 74 20.85 -31.35 35.21
C SER A 74 21.06 -31.33 36.74
N ALA A 75 20.35 -30.45 37.43
CA ALA A 75 20.11 -30.55 38.87
C ALA A 75 18.65 -30.94 39.13
N ARG A 76 18.51 -32.08 39.81
CA ARG A 76 17.23 -32.70 40.20
C ARG A 76 16.91 -32.25 41.63
N VAL A 77 15.83 -31.54 41.87
CA VAL A 77 15.29 -31.28 43.23
C VAL A 77 13.79 -31.40 43.25
N GLY A 78 13.30 -32.34 44.11
CA GLY A 78 12.11 -32.31 44.92
C GLY A 78 10.73 -32.04 44.28
N ALA A 79 9.91 -33.11 44.25
CA ALA A 79 8.47 -33.01 43.96
C ALA A 79 7.70 -32.57 45.19
N PRO A 80 6.69 -31.68 45.06
CA PRO A 80 5.55 -31.55 45.95
C PRO A 80 4.25 -32.04 45.30
N PRO A 81 3.14 -32.22 46.06
CA PRO A 81 2.08 -33.19 45.77
C PRO A 81 1.12 -32.75 44.63
N SER A 82 0.62 -33.77 43.96
CA SER A 82 -0.38 -33.75 42.88
C SER A 82 -1.62 -32.91 43.21
N ALA A 83 -1.75 -31.77 42.53
CA ALA A 83 -3.04 -31.11 42.32
C ALA A 83 -3.66 -31.69 41.04
N VAL A 84 -4.85 -32.25 41.13
CA VAL A 84 -5.62 -32.77 40.00
C VAL A 84 -5.97 -31.60 39.07
N PRO A 85 -5.54 -31.57 37.81
CA PRO A 85 -5.93 -30.49 36.92
C PRO A 85 -7.41 -30.67 36.52
N SER A 86 -8.22 -29.67 36.81
CA SER A 86 -9.59 -29.58 36.36
C SER A 86 -9.65 -29.60 34.83
N ALA A 87 -10.25 -30.61 34.23
CA ALA A 87 -10.39 -30.78 32.79
C ALA A 87 -11.05 -29.55 32.06
N ALA A 88 -11.77 -28.71 32.79
CA ALA A 88 -12.35 -27.48 32.28
C ALA A 88 -11.30 -26.40 31.85
N ALA A 89 -10.14 -26.35 32.51
CA ALA A 89 -9.09 -25.38 32.14
C ALA A 89 -8.39 -25.74 30.83
N SER A 90 -8.32 -27.03 30.47
CA SER A 90 -7.65 -27.48 29.24
C SER A 90 -8.46 -27.18 27.98
N ALA A 91 -9.79 -27.25 28.02
CA ALA A 91 -10.67 -26.98 26.89
C ALA A 91 -10.67 -25.47 26.51
N GLY A 92 -10.62 -24.57 27.50
CA GLY A 92 -10.53 -23.13 27.26
C GLY A 92 -9.21 -22.72 26.64
N SER A 93 -8.10 -23.35 27.05
CA SER A 93 -6.75 -23.05 26.53
C SER A 93 -6.58 -23.50 25.08
N THR A 94 -7.08 -24.66 24.70
CA THR A 94 -7.01 -25.15 23.31
C THR A 94 -7.87 -24.31 22.37
N GLY A 95 -9.06 -23.85 22.78
CA GLY A 95 -9.90 -22.94 22.01
C GLY A 95 -9.23 -21.58 21.79
N ALA A 96 -8.63 -21.00 22.83
CA ALA A 96 -7.93 -19.72 22.73
C ALA A 96 -6.66 -19.79 21.84
N LEU A 97 -5.89 -20.89 21.91
CA LEU A 97 -4.73 -21.13 21.06
C LEU A 97 -5.15 -21.31 19.59
N GLY A 98 -6.23 -22.07 19.34
CA GLY A 98 -6.79 -22.24 18.00
C GLY A 98 -7.28 -20.93 17.40
N ALA A 99 -8.00 -20.11 18.15
CA ALA A 99 -8.44 -18.79 17.72
C ALA A 99 -7.27 -17.86 17.38
N SER A 100 -6.20 -17.86 18.21
CA SER A 100 -4.99 -17.08 17.96
C SER A 100 -4.25 -17.54 16.70
N ALA A 101 -4.21 -18.85 16.44
CA ALA A 101 -3.62 -19.39 15.21
C ALA A 101 -4.41 -18.97 13.97
N ALA A 102 -5.74 -19.11 14.00
CA ALA A 102 -6.62 -18.69 12.89
C ALA A 102 -6.49 -17.18 12.59
N THR A 103 -6.44 -16.33 13.62
CA THR A 103 -6.24 -14.89 13.47
C THR A 103 -4.90 -14.59 12.81
N ARG A 104 -3.82 -15.30 13.20
CA ARG A 104 -2.49 -15.15 12.59
C ARG A 104 -2.49 -15.56 11.13
N THR A 105 -3.11 -16.69 10.80
CA THR A 105 -3.24 -17.15 9.40
C THR A 105 -4.02 -16.15 8.57
N ALA A 106 -5.14 -15.63 9.06
CA ALA A 106 -5.92 -14.61 8.34
C ALA A 106 -5.12 -13.33 8.10
N ALA A 107 -4.36 -12.86 9.09
CA ALA A 107 -3.49 -11.69 8.95
C ALA A 107 -2.35 -11.95 7.93
N ALA A 108 -1.72 -13.14 7.98
CA ALA A 108 -0.65 -13.52 7.07
C ALA A 108 -1.14 -13.60 5.63
N SER A 109 -2.25 -14.26 5.37
CA SER A 109 -2.86 -14.37 4.05
C SER A 109 -3.27 -13.01 3.48
N TRP A 110 -3.85 -12.13 4.32
CA TRP A 110 -4.18 -10.77 3.89
C TRP A 110 -2.91 -9.98 3.52
N ILE A 111 -1.86 -10.02 4.34
CA ILE A 111 -0.60 -9.33 4.07
C ILE A 111 0.03 -9.85 2.76
N ALA A 112 0.08 -11.17 2.57
CA ALA A 112 0.62 -11.78 1.35
C ALA A 112 -0.14 -11.34 0.09
N GLY A 113 -1.47 -11.21 0.21
CA GLY A 113 -2.36 -10.89 -0.91
C GLY A 113 -2.62 -9.41 -1.15
N GLN A 114 -2.36 -8.53 -0.16
CA GLN A 114 -2.82 -7.14 -0.18
C GLN A 114 -1.70 -6.10 -0.05
N VAL A 115 -0.53 -6.49 0.47
CA VAL A 115 0.58 -5.58 0.68
C VAL A 115 1.49 -5.52 -0.54
N ALA A 116 1.96 -4.32 -0.86
CA ALA A 116 2.86 -4.09 -2.00
C ALA A 116 4.05 -5.06 -1.99
N SER A 117 4.41 -5.60 -3.15
CA SER A 117 5.47 -6.62 -3.29
C SER A 117 6.86 -6.10 -2.88
N SER A 118 7.08 -4.80 -2.90
CA SER A 118 8.32 -4.14 -2.45
C SER A 118 8.36 -3.85 -0.95
N ALA A 119 7.23 -3.90 -0.23
CA ALA A 119 7.17 -3.49 1.15
C ALA A 119 7.87 -4.50 2.09
N VAL A 120 8.61 -3.97 3.05
CA VAL A 120 9.23 -4.72 4.15
C VAL A 120 8.29 -4.74 5.35
N VAL A 121 8.09 -5.92 5.95
CA VAL A 121 7.15 -6.13 7.05
C VAL A 121 7.91 -6.55 8.32
N ALA A 122 7.79 -5.74 9.38
CA ALA A 122 8.30 -6.09 10.71
C ALA A 122 7.30 -7.00 11.44
N CYS A 123 7.78 -8.07 12.04
CA CYS A 123 6.95 -9.07 12.73
C CYS A 123 7.73 -9.78 13.86
N ASP A 124 7.03 -10.32 14.85
CA ASP A 124 7.62 -11.27 15.78
C ASP A 124 7.94 -12.62 15.08
N PRO A 125 8.81 -13.48 15.66
CA PRO A 125 9.23 -14.72 15.00
C PRO A 125 8.08 -15.63 14.55
N ALA A 126 7.00 -15.74 15.35
CA ALA A 126 5.88 -16.63 15.04
C ALA A 126 5.03 -16.07 13.89
N MET A 127 4.84 -14.74 13.84
CA MET A 127 4.15 -14.07 12.74
C MET A 127 4.98 -14.08 11.46
N CYS A 128 6.29 -13.85 11.55
CA CYS A 128 7.20 -13.95 10.40
C CYS A 128 7.19 -15.35 9.78
N ALA A 129 7.16 -16.41 10.60
CA ALA A 129 7.03 -17.78 10.10
C ALA A 129 5.69 -18.01 9.36
N ALA A 130 4.59 -17.47 9.87
CA ALA A 130 3.30 -17.53 9.19
C ALA A 130 3.32 -16.79 7.85
N LEU A 131 3.94 -15.60 7.79
CA LEU A 131 4.09 -14.83 6.55
C LEU A 131 4.92 -15.58 5.49
N GLN A 132 5.99 -16.28 5.92
CA GLN A 132 6.79 -17.11 5.02
C GLN A 132 5.98 -18.31 4.49
N ALA A 133 5.17 -18.92 5.35
CA ALA A 133 4.29 -20.02 4.94
C ALA A 133 3.25 -19.58 3.91
N ASP A 134 2.80 -18.32 3.97
CA ASP A 134 1.90 -17.69 2.99
C ASP A 134 2.66 -17.06 1.77
N GLY A 135 3.96 -17.35 1.63
CA GLY A 135 4.74 -17.03 0.43
C GLY A 135 5.50 -15.71 0.46
N LEU A 136 5.55 -14.97 1.59
CA LEU A 136 6.40 -13.78 1.68
C LEU A 136 7.88 -14.18 1.71
N ALA A 137 8.69 -13.60 0.83
CA ALA A 137 10.13 -13.81 0.81
C ALA A 137 10.78 -13.35 2.13
N ALA A 138 11.72 -14.13 2.66
CA ALA A 138 12.44 -13.80 3.90
C ALA A 138 13.14 -12.43 3.85
N THR A 139 13.58 -11.99 2.67
CA THR A 139 14.20 -10.67 2.42
C THR A 139 13.25 -9.49 2.64
N ARG A 140 11.96 -9.75 2.69
CA ARG A 140 10.93 -8.75 2.98
C ARG A 140 10.49 -8.74 4.45
N LEU A 141 11.12 -9.52 5.31
CA LEU A 141 10.74 -9.65 6.70
C LEU A 141 11.83 -9.08 7.62
N LEU A 142 11.43 -8.17 8.49
CA LEU A 142 12.24 -7.66 9.60
C LEU A 142 11.79 -8.34 10.89
N VAL A 143 12.58 -9.30 11.37
CA VAL A 143 12.23 -10.10 12.57
C VAL A 143 12.55 -9.34 13.84
N LEU A 144 11.54 -8.99 14.62
CA LEU A 144 11.64 -8.30 15.90
C LEU A 144 11.89 -9.33 17.03
N ARG A 145 13.17 -9.60 17.38
CA ARG A 145 13.52 -10.64 18.35
C ARG A 145 13.81 -10.12 19.76
N THR A 146 14.22 -8.86 19.90
CA THR A 146 14.63 -8.27 21.17
C THR A 146 14.05 -6.87 21.31
N ALA A 147 14.03 -6.34 22.55
CA ALA A 147 13.59 -4.98 22.83
C ALA A 147 14.45 -3.90 22.14
N ALA A 148 15.66 -4.23 21.71
CA ALA A 148 16.52 -3.31 20.96
C ALA A 148 16.24 -3.33 19.44
N ALA A 149 15.40 -4.23 18.94
CA ALA A 149 15.03 -4.23 17.54
C ALA A 149 14.16 -3.01 17.22
N ASP A 150 14.55 -2.26 16.18
CA ASP A 150 13.86 -1.06 15.72
C ASP A 150 13.01 -1.40 14.49
N PRO A 151 11.69 -1.11 14.47
CA PRO A 151 10.84 -1.37 13.31
C PRO A 151 10.99 -0.34 12.19
N LEU A 152 11.76 0.75 12.36
CA LEU A 152 11.91 1.85 11.38
C LEU A 152 12.55 1.40 10.06
N GLY A 153 13.24 0.25 10.04
CA GLY A 153 13.75 -0.36 8.81
C GLY A 153 12.69 -1.08 7.97
N SER A 154 11.40 -0.95 8.30
CA SER A 154 10.30 -1.57 7.56
C SER A 154 9.24 -0.52 7.15
N ASP A 155 8.35 -0.91 6.23
CA ASP A 155 7.20 -0.10 5.81
C ASP A 155 5.97 -0.35 6.68
N LEU A 156 5.85 -1.57 7.18
CA LEU A 156 4.73 -2.03 8.00
C LEU A 156 5.22 -2.79 9.24
N VAL A 157 4.45 -2.76 10.30
CA VAL A 157 4.63 -3.62 11.47
C VAL A 157 3.35 -4.39 11.77
N VAL A 158 3.50 -5.70 12.03
CA VAL A 158 2.39 -6.55 12.48
C VAL A 158 2.36 -6.55 14.00
N ALA A 159 1.43 -5.79 14.55
CA ALA A 159 1.26 -5.58 15.99
C ALA A 159 0.49 -6.74 16.64
N THR A 160 1.16 -7.88 16.80
CA THR A 160 0.69 -8.99 17.64
C THR A 160 0.76 -8.61 19.12
N ALA A 161 0.22 -9.46 20.01
CA ALA A 161 0.38 -9.25 21.45
C ALA A 161 1.85 -9.17 21.87
N ALA A 162 2.74 -9.96 21.29
CA ALA A 162 4.18 -9.94 21.57
C ALA A 162 4.79 -8.58 21.19
N VAL A 163 4.51 -8.09 19.99
CA VAL A 163 4.99 -6.79 19.52
C VAL A 163 4.42 -5.64 20.34
N ARG A 164 3.12 -5.66 20.68
CA ARG A 164 2.52 -4.65 21.55
C ARG A 164 3.15 -4.64 22.94
N ASN A 165 3.43 -5.80 23.53
CA ASN A 165 4.10 -5.88 24.84
C ASN A 165 5.54 -5.38 24.77
N GLN A 166 6.26 -5.66 23.66
CA GLN A 166 7.65 -5.24 23.47
C GLN A 166 7.78 -3.71 23.38
N PHE A 167 6.91 -3.06 22.62
CA PHE A 167 7.01 -1.62 22.36
C PHE A 167 6.10 -0.75 23.24
N GLY A 168 5.04 -1.33 23.84
CA GLY A 168 4.08 -0.60 24.65
C GLY A 168 3.44 0.58 23.89
N SER A 169 3.28 1.70 24.56
CA SER A 169 2.73 2.93 23.96
C SER A 169 3.62 3.54 22.87
N ARG A 170 4.91 3.18 22.80
CA ARG A 170 5.83 3.66 21.76
C ARG A 170 5.43 3.16 20.37
N LEU A 171 4.78 1.98 20.28
CA LEU A 171 4.32 1.46 19.00
C LEU A 171 3.42 2.46 18.27
N GLU A 172 2.43 3.01 18.96
CA GLU A 172 1.48 3.98 18.40
C GLU A 172 2.00 5.42 18.46
N GLY A 173 2.70 5.75 19.54
CA GLY A 173 3.15 7.13 19.80
C GLY A 173 4.39 7.54 19.03
N VAL A 174 5.23 6.59 18.61
CA VAL A 174 6.51 6.86 17.97
C VAL A 174 6.61 6.22 16.60
N TYR A 175 6.32 4.90 16.47
CA TYR A 175 6.71 4.13 15.31
C TYR A 175 5.60 3.97 14.27
N ALA A 176 4.38 3.61 14.68
CA ALA A 176 3.33 3.14 13.77
C ALA A 176 1.93 3.61 14.20
N PRO A 177 1.60 4.89 14.00
CA PRO A 177 0.35 5.48 14.48
C PRO A 177 -0.90 4.98 13.77
N ALA A 178 -0.80 4.54 12.51
CA ALA A 178 -1.95 4.20 11.67
C ALA A 178 -2.16 2.70 11.54
N VAL A 179 -3.37 2.23 11.87
CA VAL A 179 -3.84 0.87 11.61
C VAL A 179 -4.40 0.81 10.19
N ILE A 180 -3.86 -0.07 9.34
CA ILE A 180 -4.32 -0.27 7.96
C ILE A 180 -5.17 -1.53 7.78
N ALA A 181 -5.06 -2.50 8.68
CA ALA A 181 -5.95 -3.64 8.79
C ALA A 181 -5.94 -4.19 10.23
N SER A 182 -7.01 -4.87 10.64
CA SER A 182 -7.14 -5.46 11.98
C SER A 182 -7.85 -6.80 11.90
N PHE A 183 -7.34 -7.79 12.64
CA PHE A 183 -7.82 -9.16 12.65
C PHE A 183 -8.08 -9.62 14.08
N GLY A 184 -9.20 -10.32 14.28
CA GLY A 184 -9.62 -10.80 15.60
C GLY A 184 -10.01 -9.65 16.54
N SER A 185 -10.07 -9.96 17.84
CA SER A 185 -10.50 -9.04 18.88
C SER A 185 -9.77 -9.29 20.21
N GLY A 186 -9.92 -8.37 21.16
CA GLY A 186 -9.34 -8.49 22.49
C GLY A 186 -7.83 -8.64 22.52
N PRO A 187 -7.27 -9.41 23.48
CA PRO A 187 -5.82 -9.57 23.62
C PRO A 187 -5.15 -10.24 22.40
N GLY A 188 -5.88 -11.12 21.71
CA GLY A 188 -5.41 -11.83 20.51
C GLY A 188 -5.50 -11.04 19.21
N ARG A 189 -6.01 -9.80 19.22
CA ARG A 189 -6.09 -8.94 18.04
C ARG A 189 -4.71 -8.73 17.43
N ILE A 190 -4.66 -8.74 16.11
CA ILE A 190 -3.48 -8.43 15.31
C ILE A 190 -3.78 -7.22 14.44
N ASP A 191 -3.03 -6.14 14.60
CA ASP A 191 -3.14 -4.96 13.75
C ASP A 191 -1.94 -4.91 12.78
N VAL A 192 -2.21 -4.62 11.52
CA VAL A 192 -1.18 -4.24 10.55
C VAL A 192 -1.11 -2.72 10.55
N ARG A 193 0.06 -2.17 10.80
CA ARG A 193 0.23 -0.72 11.02
C ARG A 193 1.31 -0.17 10.08
N ALA A 194 1.08 1.04 9.58
CA ALA A 194 2.07 1.76 8.76
C ALA A 194 3.15 2.39 9.65
N ILE A 195 4.40 2.23 9.27
CA ILE A 195 5.56 2.85 9.93
C ILE A 195 5.63 4.33 9.56
N ALA A 196 6.01 5.14 10.52
CA ALA A 196 6.23 6.58 10.41
C ALA A 196 7.74 6.89 10.56
N PRO A 197 8.55 6.80 9.50
CA PRO A 197 10.00 6.93 9.59
C PRO A 197 10.42 8.30 10.13
N ASP A 198 9.70 9.36 9.78
CA ASP A 198 9.94 10.74 10.22
C ASP A 198 9.19 11.10 11.53
N GLY A 199 8.63 10.08 12.20
CA GLY A 199 7.89 10.21 13.45
C GLY A 199 6.40 10.51 13.27
N THR A 200 5.66 10.25 14.33
CA THR A 200 4.19 10.28 14.36
C THR A 200 3.59 11.65 14.02
N ALA A 201 4.23 12.74 14.45
CA ALA A 201 3.74 14.09 14.19
C ALA A 201 3.84 14.44 12.69
N ALA A 202 4.98 14.16 12.07
CA ALA A 202 5.20 14.35 10.64
C ALA A 202 4.23 13.49 9.81
N TYR A 203 4.06 12.22 10.20
CA TYR A 203 3.14 11.30 9.55
C TYR A 203 1.68 11.78 9.61
N ARG A 204 1.20 12.25 10.77
CA ARG A 204 -0.16 12.82 10.93
C ARG A 204 -0.35 14.08 10.08
N SER A 205 0.66 14.94 10.02
CA SER A 205 0.65 16.13 9.18
C SER A 205 0.56 15.75 7.69
N ALA A 206 1.35 14.76 7.25
CA ALA A 206 1.32 14.24 5.88
C ALA A 206 -0.04 13.65 5.50
N ILE A 207 -0.67 12.84 6.38
CA ILE A 207 -2.03 12.32 6.18
C ILE A 207 -3.05 13.46 6.02
N ALA A 208 -2.97 14.49 6.88
CA ALA A 208 -3.89 15.62 6.82
C ALA A 208 -3.71 16.43 5.52
N ALA A 209 -2.48 16.63 5.08
CA ALA A 209 -2.17 17.28 3.81
C ALA A 209 -2.67 16.46 2.62
N ASP A 210 -2.36 15.16 2.61
CA ASP A 210 -2.79 14.23 1.56
C ASP A 210 -4.32 14.17 1.44
N ARG A 211 -5.04 14.13 2.57
CA ARG A 211 -6.51 14.18 2.56
C ARG A 211 -7.06 15.44 1.90
N ARG A 212 -6.48 16.62 2.19
CA ARG A 212 -6.89 17.87 1.52
C ARG A 212 -6.69 17.80 0.01
N SER A 213 -5.55 17.26 -0.43
CA SER A 213 -5.26 17.07 -1.86
C SER A 213 -6.24 16.09 -2.51
N ARG A 214 -6.60 15.00 -1.83
CA ARG A 214 -7.61 14.03 -2.31
C ARG A 214 -9.02 14.64 -2.41
N ILE A 215 -9.44 15.49 -1.46
CA ILE A 215 -10.70 16.24 -1.54
C ILE A 215 -10.71 17.14 -2.78
N SER A 216 -9.62 17.88 -3.01
CA SER A 216 -9.49 18.75 -4.19
C SER A 216 -9.60 17.96 -5.49
N ALA A 217 -8.82 16.87 -5.62
CA ALA A 217 -8.84 16.00 -6.80
C ALA A 217 -10.20 15.34 -7.01
N GLY A 218 -10.83 14.82 -5.94
CA GLY A 218 -12.18 14.24 -6.00
C GLY A 218 -13.22 15.24 -6.46
N THR A 219 -13.15 16.49 -5.98
CA THR A 219 -14.02 17.58 -6.43
C THR A 219 -13.84 17.89 -7.93
N GLN A 220 -12.60 17.84 -8.43
CA GLN A 220 -12.33 18.04 -9.86
C GLN A 220 -12.91 16.90 -10.71
N LEU A 221 -12.77 15.63 -10.25
CA LEU A 221 -13.38 14.49 -10.92
C LEU A 221 -14.91 14.60 -10.98
N LEU A 222 -15.53 15.05 -9.90
CA LEU A 222 -16.99 15.28 -9.85
C LEU A 222 -17.51 16.35 -10.82
N ARG A 223 -16.65 17.30 -11.21
CA ARG A 223 -16.95 18.35 -12.20
C ARG A 223 -16.65 17.93 -13.65
N ASN A 224 -15.94 16.81 -13.83
CA ASN A 224 -15.57 16.36 -15.16
C ASN A 224 -16.77 15.71 -15.87
N SER A 225 -17.24 16.30 -16.97
CA SER A 225 -18.39 15.82 -17.74
C SER A 225 -18.19 14.43 -18.36
N ARG A 226 -16.96 13.95 -18.47
CA ARG A 226 -16.64 12.60 -18.96
C ARG A 226 -16.70 11.52 -17.86
N ILE A 227 -16.92 11.92 -16.61
CA ILE A 227 -17.02 11.02 -15.46
C ILE A 227 -18.45 11.01 -14.92
N SER A 228 -19.10 9.87 -14.98
CA SER A 228 -20.37 9.62 -14.31
C SER A 228 -20.12 8.90 -12.99
N VAL A 229 -20.70 9.39 -11.89
CA VAL A 229 -20.46 8.83 -10.55
C VAL A 229 -21.78 8.40 -9.95
N ALA A 230 -21.86 7.12 -9.52
CA ALA A 230 -23.03 6.62 -8.78
C ALA A 230 -23.17 7.34 -7.44
N ALA A 231 -24.40 7.45 -6.94
CA ALA A 231 -24.71 8.22 -5.73
C ALA A 231 -23.85 7.81 -4.54
N GLY A 232 -23.68 6.49 -4.28
CA GLY A 232 -22.87 5.97 -3.18
C GLY A 232 -21.36 6.27 -3.29
N ALA A 233 -20.83 6.43 -4.52
CA ALA A 233 -19.41 6.72 -4.74
C ALA A 233 -19.09 8.22 -4.64
N ARG A 234 -20.09 9.08 -4.77
CA ARG A 234 -19.93 10.55 -4.76
C ARG A 234 -19.41 11.07 -3.42
N ALA A 235 -19.94 10.51 -2.32
CA ALA A 235 -19.52 10.90 -0.98
C ALA A 235 -18.02 10.64 -0.78
N ALA A 236 -17.50 9.45 -1.12
CA ALA A 236 -16.10 9.09 -0.97
C ALA A 236 -15.14 10.05 -1.71
N LEU A 237 -15.52 10.51 -2.91
CA LEU A 237 -14.76 11.51 -3.65
C LEU A 237 -14.75 12.88 -2.94
N SER A 238 -15.91 13.33 -2.41
CA SER A 238 -16.01 14.64 -1.76
C SER A 238 -15.36 14.70 -0.39
N THR A 239 -15.30 13.58 0.35
CA THR A 239 -14.67 13.49 1.66
C THR A 239 -13.18 13.15 1.60
N GLY A 240 -12.65 12.86 0.40
CA GLY A 240 -11.26 12.50 0.18
C GLY A 240 -10.90 11.11 0.72
N ASP A 241 -11.86 10.19 0.72
CA ASP A 241 -11.65 8.84 1.24
C ASP A 241 -11.12 7.87 0.16
N VAL A 242 -10.88 8.34 -1.06
CA VAL A 242 -10.38 7.53 -2.19
C VAL A 242 -8.86 7.62 -2.29
N ASP A 243 -8.21 6.49 -2.55
CA ASP A 243 -6.75 6.39 -2.74
C ASP A 243 -6.27 7.32 -3.87
N PRO A 244 -5.15 8.04 -3.68
CA PRO A 244 -4.66 9.00 -4.67
C PRO A 244 -4.33 8.37 -6.03
N ARG A 245 -3.91 7.09 -6.06
CA ARG A 245 -3.65 6.36 -7.31
C ARG A 245 -4.92 6.15 -8.11
N LEU A 246 -6.05 5.83 -7.43
CA LEU A 246 -7.36 5.73 -8.07
C LEU A 246 -7.79 7.08 -8.67
N LEU A 247 -7.62 8.18 -7.94
CA LEU A 247 -8.00 9.51 -8.43
C LEU A 247 -7.25 9.88 -9.70
N LEU A 248 -5.93 9.65 -9.73
CA LEU A 248 -5.09 9.93 -10.90
C LEU A 248 -5.40 9.01 -12.08
N MET A 249 -5.57 7.72 -11.82
CA MET A 249 -5.96 6.75 -12.84
C MET A 249 -7.31 7.10 -13.47
N LEU A 250 -8.32 7.47 -12.66
CA LEU A 250 -9.64 7.90 -13.15
C LEU A 250 -9.56 9.18 -13.97
N ALA A 251 -8.73 10.15 -13.57
CA ALA A 251 -8.50 11.35 -14.34
C ALA A 251 -7.86 11.03 -15.70
N ALA A 252 -6.89 10.12 -15.74
CA ALA A 252 -6.23 9.68 -16.96
C ALA A 252 -7.18 8.91 -17.89
N LEU A 253 -7.96 7.96 -17.35
CA LEU A 253 -8.98 7.25 -18.12
C LEU A 253 -10.02 8.19 -18.73
N ALA A 254 -10.42 9.24 -18.00
CA ALA A 254 -11.38 10.20 -18.49
C ALA A 254 -10.86 11.03 -19.69
N VAL A 255 -9.54 11.14 -19.85
CA VAL A 255 -8.95 11.74 -21.07
C VAL A 255 -9.16 10.83 -22.28
N GLU A 256 -9.03 9.52 -22.10
CA GLU A 256 -9.16 8.54 -23.19
C GLU A 256 -10.62 8.31 -23.56
N GLN A 257 -11.48 8.06 -22.58
CA GLN A 257 -12.88 7.76 -22.81
C GLN A 257 -13.78 8.08 -21.61
N PRO A 258 -15.09 8.28 -21.83
CA PRO A 258 -16.03 8.48 -20.73
C PRO A 258 -16.10 7.23 -19.83
N VAL A 259 -16.08 7.46 -18.50
CA VAL A 259 -16.04 6.42 -17.47
C VAL A 259 -17.19 6.61 -16.48
N ARG A 260 -17.79 5.51 -16.07
CA ARG A 260 -18.72 5.46 -14.94
C ARG A 260 -18.05 4.82 -13.74
N ILE A 261 -18.07 5.52 -12.62
CA ILE A 261 -17.64 5.00 -11.30
C ILE A 261 -18.88 4.43 -10.61
N SER A 262 -18.93 3.10 -10.44
CA SER A 262 -20.05 2.41 -9.80
C SER A 262 -19.90 2.38 -8.28
N GLY A 263 -18.67 2.26 -7.76
CA GLY A 263 -18.38 2.23 -6.33
C GLY A 263 -16.90 2.25 -6.03
N PHE A 264 -16.61 2.49 -4.76
CA PHE A 264 -15.27 2.31 -4.17
C PHE A 264 -15.36 1.33 -3.01
N GLY A 265 -14.26 0.64 -2.70
CA GLY A 265 -14.16 -0.30 -1.61
C GLY A 265 -12.76 -0.33 -1.00
N ASP A 266 -12.70 -0.86 0.21
CA ASP A 266 -11.44 -1.19 0.87
C ASP A 266 -11.48 -2.67 1.27
N PRO A 267 -10.57 -3.49 0.75
CA PRO A 267 -10.43 -4.89 1.13
C PRO A 267 -9.74 -5.09 2.49
N SER A 268 -9.47 -4.01 3.24
CA SER A 268 -8.79 -4.08 4.55
C SER A 268 -9.77 -4.34 5.68
N PRO A 269 -9.78 -5.54 6.31
CA PRO A 269 -10.67 -5.85 7.42
C PRO A 269 -10.33 -4.96 8.62
N GLY A 270 -11.36 -4.43 9.30
CA GLY A 270 -11.18 -3.61 10.50
C GLY A 270 -10.38 -2.33 10.34
N ALA A 271 -10.13 -1.91 9.11
CA ALA A 271 -9.51 -0.61 8.83
C ALA A 271 -10.42 0.52 9.33
N GLY A 272 -9.83 1.51 9.98
CA GLY A 272 -10.56 2.71 10.37
C GLY A 272 -10.84 3.61 9.16
N GLN A 273 -11.76 4.57 9.32
CA GLN A 273 -12.11 5.57 8.28
C GLN A 273 -10.91 6.40 7.76
N ALA A 274 -9.78 6.35 8.44
CA ALA A 274 -8.57 7.05 8.02
C ALA A 274 -7.84 6.37 6.84
N VAL A 275 -8.16 5.11 6.53
CA VAL A 275 -7.55 4.37 5.43
C VAL A 275 -8.31 4.66 4.13
N PRO A 276 -7.63 5.15 3.08
CA PRO A 276 -8.29 5.41 1.80
C PRO A 276 -8.83 4.13 1.15
N LEU A 277 -9.97 4.25 0.49
CA LEU A 277 -10.56 3.19 -0.32
C LEU A 277 -9.66 2.88 -1.51
N ARG A 278 -9.16 1.66 -1.61
CA ARG A 278 -8.12 1.23 -2.56
C ARG A 278 -8.64 0.46 -3.77
N SER A 279 -9.91 0.15 -3.80
CA SER A 279 -10.54 -0.50 -4.95
C SER A 279 -11.63 0.36 -5.56
N ALA A 280 -11.87 0.18 -6.86
CA ALA A 280 -12.95 0.82 -7.58
C ALA A 280 -13.62 -0.16 -8.55
N GLN A 281 -14.93 -0.04 -8.67
CA GLN A 281 -15.70 -0.67 -9.73
C GLN A 281 -16.03 0.36 -10.80
N LEU A 282 -15.62 0.07 -12.03
CA LEU A 282 -15.76 0.95 -13.17
C LEU A 282 -16.63 0.31 -14.24
N ALA A 283 -17.37 1.14 -14.97
CA ALA A 283 -18.14 0.73 -16.11
C ALA A 283 -17.92 1.71 -17.28
N THR A 284 -18.16 1.26 -18.49
CA THR A 284 -18.24 2.15 -19.65
C THR A 284 -19.59 2.86 -19.69
N LEU A 285 -19.61 4.07 -20.24
CA LEU A 285 -20.86 4.76 -20.64
C LEU A 285 -21.33 4.35 -22.04
N ARG A 286 -20.53 3.55 -22.74
CA ARG A 286 -20.95 2.97 -24.04
C ARG A 286 -21.89 1.79 -23.79
N SER A 287 -22.88 1.63 -24.66
CA SER A 287 -23.86 0.55 -24.60
C SER A 287 -23.78 -0.35 -25.85
N GLY A 288 -24.45 -1.49 -25.80
CA GLY A 288 -24.48 -2.45 -26.89
C GLY A 288 -23.10 -3.05 -27.22
N PRO A 289 -22.83 -3.35 -28.50
CA PRO A 289 -21.60 -4.04 -28.95
C PRO A 289 -20.31 -3.30 -28.62
N GLN A 290 -20.37 -2.01 -28.34
CA GLN A 290 -19.19 -1.19 -28.01
C GLN A 290 -18.81 -1.20 -26.53
N ALA A 291 -19.63 -1.78 -25.66
CA ALA A 291 -19.36 -1.80 -24.21
C ALA A 291 -18.14 -2.65 -23.87
N GLU A 292 -18.10 -3.90 -24.33
CA GLU A 292 -17.00 -4.82 -24.01
C GLU A 292 -15.64 -4.39 -24.62
N PRO A 293 -15.52 -3.97 -25.88
CA PRO A 293 -14.28 -3.42 -26.41
C PRO A 293 -13.78 -2.20 -25.62
N SER A 294 -14.69 -1.33 -25.19
CA SER A 294 -14.36 -0.16 -24.37
C SER A 294 -13.77 -0.57 -23.01
N LEU A 295 -14.37 -1.56 -22.33
CA LEU A 295 -13.86 -2.08 -21.06
C LEU A 295 -12.50 -2.77 -21.21
N ARG A 296 -12.29 -3.54 -22.26
CA ARG A 296 -10.98 -4.14 -22.55
C ARG A 296 -9.90 -3.08 -22.79
N MET A 297 -10.23 -1.99 -23.45
CA MET A 297 -9.32 -0.86 -23.63
C MET A 297 -8.99 -0.22 -22.28
N MET A 298 -9.98 0.00 -21.39
CA MET A 298 -9.75 0.49 -20.01
C MET A 298 -8.83 -0.46 -19.24
N LEU A 299 -9.10 -1.76 -19.29
CA LEU A 299 -8.30 -2.77 -18.60
C LEU A 299 -6.85 -2.76 -19.11
N SER A 300 -6.64 -2.77 -20.41
CA SER A 300 -5.30 -2.71 -21.00
C SER A 300 -4.55 -1.44 -20.62
N PHE A 301 -5.25 -0.29 -20.53
CA PHE A 301 -4.65 0.97 -20.04
C PHE A 301 -4.21 0.86 -18.58
N ILE A 302 -5.04 0.26 -17.72
CA ILE A 302 -4.77 0.07 -16.29
C ILE A 302 -3.59 -0.89 -16.08
N GLU A 303 -3.56 -2.01 -16.81
CA GLU A 303 -2.50 -3.03 -16.72
C GLU A 303 -1.14 -2.55 -17.26
N ALA A 304 -1.16 -1.59 -18.19
CA ALA A 304 0.06 -0.99 -18.75
C ALA A 304 0.74 0.03 -17.80
N GLN A 305 0.12 0.34 -16.65
CA GLN A 305 0.70 1.29 -15.69
C GLN A 305 1.94 0.71 -15.02
N GLN A 306 2.83 1.60 -14.56
CA GLN A 306 4.02 1.24 -13.79
C GLN A 306 3.89 1.75 -12.34
N GLN A 307 4.80 1.29 -11.46
CA GLN A 307 4.84 1.79 -10.08
C GLN A 307 4.98 3.33 -10.06
N PRO A 308 4.28 4.02 -9.18
CA PRO A 308 3.37 3.52 -8.12
C PRO A 308 1.93 3.23 -8.57
N PHE A 309 1.61 3.36 -9.86
CA PHE A 309 0.25 3.22 -10.43
C PHE A 309 -0.07 1.81 -10.94
N LEU A 310 0.88 0.87 -10.85
CA LEU A 310 0.61 -0.52 -11.17
C LEU A 310 -0.39 -1.09 -10.17
N PRO A 311 -1.59 -1.55 -10.60
CA PRO A 311 -2.56 -2.12 -9.68
C PRO A 311 -2.08 -3.47 -9.13
N LEU A 312 -2.57 -3.81 -7.94
CA LEU A 312 -2.41 -5.15 -7.38
C LEU A 312 -3.22 -6.17 -8.19
N ARG A 313 -4.44 -5.76 -8.57
CA ARG A 313 -5.36 -6.55 -9.40
C ARG A 313 -6.19 -5.62 -10.28
N ALA A 314 -6.41 -6.05 -11.51
CA ALA A 314 -7.40 -5.46 -12.41
C ALA A 314 -8.06 -6.60 -13.19
N SER A 315 -9.38 -6.60 -13.31
CA SER A 315 -10.10 -7.64 -14.04
C SER A 315 -11.50 -7.21 -14.46
N LEU A 316 -12.02 -7.82 -15.51
CA LEU A 316 -13.43 -7.70 -15.87
C LEU A 316 -14.27 -8.50 -14.87
N ILE A 317 -15.29 -7.87 -14.28
CA ILE A 317 -16.29 -8.55 -13.45
C ILE A 317 -17.41 -9.10 -14.32
N SER A 318 -17.74 -8.40 -15.41
CA SER A 318 -18.77 -8.75 -16.37
C SER A 318 -18.47 -8.11 -17.73
N THR A 319 -19.34 -8.30 -18.71
CA THR A 319 -19.29 -7.61 -20.01
C THR A 319 -19.51 -6.09 -19.91
N SER A 320 -19.93 -5.58 -18.76
CA SER A 320 -20.26 -4.16 -18.53
C SER A 320 -19.48 -3.48 -17.38
N ALA A 321 -18.66 -4.23 -16.63
CA ALA A 321 -17.93 -3.70 -15.47
C ALA A 321 -16.55 -4.34 -15.30
N LEU A 322 -15.60 -3.56 -14.77
CA LEU A 322 -14.29 -3.99 -14.32
C LEU A 322 -14.03 -3.54 -12.88
N THR A 323 -13.14 -4.25 -12.20
CA THR A 323 -12.60 -3.85 -10.91
C THR A 323 -11.11 -3.55 -11.01
N VAL A 324 -10.67 -2.60 -10.22
CA VAL A 324 -9.25 -2.29 -10.03
C VAL A 324 -8.98 -2.17 -8.53
N GLU A 325 -7.83 -2.68 -8.08
CA GLU A 325 -7.43 -2.69 -6.69
C GLU A 325 -5.94 -2.37 -6.57
N TYR A 326 -5.59 -1.49 -5.64
CA TYR A 326 -4.21 -1.12 -5.35
C TYR A 326 -3.71 -1.75 -4.05
N ALA A 327 -2.41 -2.03 -3.98
CA ALA A 327 -1.78 -2.58 -2.80
C ALA A 327 -1.78 -1.60 -1.61
N ALA A 328 -1.79 -2.15 -0.39
CA ALA A 328 -1.58 -1.40 0.85
C ALA A 328 -0.06 -1.31 1.19
N PRO A 329 0.36 -0.26 1.89
CA PRO A 329 -0.32 1.01 2.13
C PRO A 329 -0.40 1.88 0.88
N GLY A 330 -1.34 2.83 0.85
CA GLY A 330 -1.35 3.87 -0.17
C GLY A 330 -0.19 4.85 0.04
N PRO A 331 0.43 5.38 -1.03
CA PRO A 331 1.47 6.39 -0.92
C PRO A 331 0.89 7.73 -0.43
N LEU A 332 1.59 8.38 0.50
CA LEU A 332 1.25 9.74 0.94
C LEU A 332 1.90 10.78 0.02
N GLY A 333 1.23 11.92 -0.15
CA GLY A 333 1.78 13.06 -0.88
C GLY A 333 1.80 12.92 -2.40
N LEU A 334 1.26 11.86 -2.98
CA LEU A 334 1.28 11.63 -4.43
C LEU A 334 0.54 12.73 -5.24
N LEU A 335 -0.45 13.38 -4.64
CA LEU A 335 -1.22 14.48 -5.21
C LEU A 335 -0.66 15.86 -4.86
N SER A 336 0.29 15.94 -3.94
CA SER A 336 0.99 17.17 -3.62
C SER A 336 2.11 17.28 -4.65
N GLY A 337 1.98 18.21 -5.59
CA GLY A 337 3.07 18.53 -6.52
C GLY A 337 4.33 18.95 -5.75
N PRO A 338 5.51 18.89 -6.39
CA PRO A 338 6.75 19.34 -5.80
C PRO A 338 6.73 20.82 -5.41
#